data_96591f9ba75a88aca86a4d840cdd5dd9
#
_entry.id   96591f9ba75a88aca86a4d840cdd5dd9
#
_cell.length_a   1.000
_cell.length_b   1.000
_cell.length_c   1.000
_cell.angle_alpha   90.00
_cell.angle_beta   90.00
_cell.angle_gamma   90.00
#
_symmetry.space_group_name_H-M   'P 1'
#
loop_
_entity.id
_entity.type
_entity.pdbx_description
1 polymer ?
#
loop_
_entity_poly.entity_id
_entity_poly.type
_entity_poly.pdbx_seq_one_letter_code
_entity_poly.pdbx_strand_id
1 'polypeptide(L)'
;MEQADFDHIELLIGHNKMNPERKSVHIRYHKMSTKRHVKRKVDPVSIKGPNLIAYDHKRKALRSFRMDRIKSMEKTAFWDGFIKRANAA
;
A
#
# COMPACT_ATOMS: atom_id res chain seq x y z
N MET A 1 11.45 0.97 -4.01
CA MET A 1 10.64 1.41 -2.84
C MET A 1 11.55 1.50 -1.63
N GLU A 2 11.45 2.58 -0.89
CA GLU A 2 12.26 2.78 0.30
C GLU A 2 11.80 1.91 1.45
N GLN A 3 12.73 1.62 2.39
CA GLN A 3 12.42 0.80 3.56
C GLN A 3 11.27 1.38 4.38
N ALA A 4 11.22 2.71 4.53
CA ALA A 4 10.14 3.37 5.24
C ALA A 4 8.78 3.10 4.63
N ASP A 5 8.68 3.10 3.29
CA ASP A 5 7.44 2.80 2.59
C ASP A 5 7.03 1.34 2.77
N PHE A 6 8.01 0.44 2.75
CA PHE A 6 7.77 -0.98 3.01
C PHE A 6 7.20 -1.19 4.43
N ASP A 7 7.80 -0.53 5.41
CA ASP A 7 7.35 -0.62 6.80
C ASP A 7 5.91 -0.10 6.97
N HIS A 8 5.58 1.00 6.26
CA HIS A 8 4.22 1.55 6.27
C HIS A 8 3.21 0.57 5.68
N ILE A 9 3.59 -0.10 4.60
CA ILE A 9 2.73 -1.11 3.98
C ILE A 9 2.48 -2.26 4.96
N GLU A 10 3.51 -2.74 5.65
CA GLU A 10 3.38 -3.82 6.64
C GLU A 10 2.44 -3.42 7.79
N LEU A 11 2.58 -2.20 8.30
CA LEU A 11 1.71 -1.68 9.35
C LEU A 11 0.26 -1.62 8.87
N LEU A 12 0.04 -1.18 7.65
CA LEU A 12 -1.31 -1.07 7.08
C LEU A 12 -1.93 -2.45 6.86
N ILE A 13 -1.14 -3.41 6.42
CA ILE A 13 -1.58 -4.80 6.29
C ILE A 13 -2.05 -5.34 7.65
N GLY A 14 -1.27 -5.11 8.70
CA GLY A 14 -1.63 -5.53 10.05
C GLY A 14 -2.95 -4.89 10.50
N HIS A 15 -3.11 -3.59 10.29
CA HIS A 15 -4.35 -2.89 10.60
C HIS A 15 -5.54 -3.48 9.85
N ASN A 16 -5.38 -3.70 8.54
CA ASN A 16 -6.47 -4.17 7.68
C ASN A 16 -6.90 -5.61 7.98
N LYS A 17 -5.99 -6.43 8.50
CA LYS A 17 -6.34 -7.77 8.95
C LYS A 17 -7.19 -7.79 10.20
N MET A 18 -7.00 -6.82 11.07
CA MET A 18 -7.64 -6.80 12.39
C MET A 18 -8.90 -5.93 12.44
N ASN A 19 -9.14 -5.13 11.43
CA ASN A 19 -10.26 -4.18 11.42
C ASN A 19 -11.14 -4.41 10.20
N PRO A 20 -12.49 -4.41 10.38
CA PRO A 20 -13.40 -4.51 9.24
C PRO A 20 -13.35 -3.27 8.35
N GLU A 21 -13.02 -2.11 8.93
CA GLU A 21 -12.83 -0.89 8.19
C GLU A 21 -11.38 -0.80 7.70
N ARG A 22 -11.18 -1.09 6.43
CA ARG A 22 -9.86 -1.07 5.82
C ARG A 22 -9.39 0.35 5.54
N LYS A 23 -8.08 0.56 5.67
CA LYS A 23 -7.44 1.82 5.33
C LYS A 23 -6.73 1.69 3.99
N SER A 24 -6.84 2.75 3.20
CA SER A 24 -6.32 2.80 1.84
C SER A 24 -5.06 3.66 1.76
N VAL A 25 -4.27 3.41 0.74
CA VAL A 25 -3.14 4.24 0.40
C VAL A 25 -3.15 4.46 -1.11
N HIS A 26 -2.65 5.62 -1.55
CA HIS A 26 -2.46 5.86 -2.98
C HIS A 26 -1.03 5.51 -3.35
N ILE A 27 -0.87 4.63 -4.33
CA ILE A 27 0.43 4.27 -4.87
C ILE A 27 0.56 4.80 -6.29
N ARG A 28 1.79 5.20 -6.64
CA ARG A 28 2.15 5.50 -8.01
C ARG A 28 2.88 4.30 -8.56
N TYR A 29 2.27 3.64 -9.52
CA TYR A 29 2.72 2.36 -10.04
C TYR A 29 3.19 2.48 -11.47
N HIS A 30 4.38 1.93 -11.77
CA HIS A 30 4.92 1.90 -13.12
C HIS A 30 4.34 0.71 -13.88
N LYS A 31 3.47 1.00 -14.84
CA LYS A 31 2.81 -0.02 -15.65
C LYS A 31 3.71 -0.40 -16.82
N MET A 32 4.22 -1.64 -16.83
CA MET A 32 5.16 -2.07 -17.85
C MET A 32 4.59 -2.12 -19.25
N SER A 33 3.32 -2.50 -19.37
CA SER A 33 2.67 -2.62 -20.68
C SER A 33 2.57 -1.29 -21.43
N THR A 34 2.40 -0.18 -20.70
CA THR A 34 2.25 1.16 -21.28
C THR A 34 3.43 2.07 -20.98
N LYS A 35 4.37 1.62 -20.15
CA LYS A 35 5.50 2.41 -19.63
C LYS A 35 5.05 3.71 -18.98
N ARG A 36 3.84 3.74 -18.44
CA ARG A 36 3.27 4.89 -17.75
C ARG A 36 3.19 4.66 -16.26
N HIS A 37 3.28 5.75 -15.51
CA HIS A 37 2.97 5.73 -14.11
C HIS A 37 1.47 5.95 -13.94
N VAL A 38 0.82 5.11 -13.14
CA VAL A 38 -0.59 5.25 -12.84
C VAL A 38 -0.75 5.37 -11.32
N LYS A 39 -1.70 6.20 -10.91
CA LYS A 39 -2.05 6.36 -9.51
C LYS A 39 -3.21 5.42 -9.18
N ARG A 40 -3.06 4.63 -8.11
CA ARG A 40 -4.09 3.69 -7.68
C ARG A 40 -4.36 3.83 -6.19
N LYS A 41 -5.62 3.84 -5.83
CA LYS A 41 -6.05 3.74 -4.45
C LYS A 41 -6.22 2.26 -4.12
N VAL A 42 -5.47 1.76 -3.16
CA VAL A 42 -5.46 0.34 -2.82
C VAL A 42 -5.52 0.13 -1.30
N ASP A 43 -6.10 -1.00 -0.90
CA ASP A 43 -6.09 -1.44 0.49
C ASP A 43 -5.11 -2.61 0.60
N PRO A 44 -3.92 -2.42 1.18
CA PRO A 44 -2.96 -3.51 1.34
C PRO A 44 -3.53 -4.66 2.18
N VAL A 45 -3.36 -5.88 1.70
CA VAL A 45 -3.89 -7.09 2.34
C VAL A 45 -2.78 -8.03 2.78
N SER A 46 -1.80 -8.30 1.90
CA SER A 46 -0.70 -9.20 2.24
C SER A 46 0.47 -9.00 1.29
N ILE A 47 1.60 -9.61 1.63
CA ILE A 47 2.79 -9.62 0.78
C ILE A 47 3.09 -11.08 0.43
N LYS A 48 3.27 -11.36 -0.86
CA LYS A 48 3.66 -12.68 -1.37
C LYS A 48 4.89 -12.53 -2.25
N GLY A 49 6.05 -12.94 -1.74
CA GLY A 49 7.31 -12.78 -2.46
C GLY A 49 7.55 -11.32 -2.83
N PRO A 50 7.79 -10.99 -4.10
CA PRO A 50 8.04 -9.62 -4.54
C PRO A 50 6.76 -8.79 -4.73
N ASN A 51 5.59 -9.36 -4.44
CA ASN A 51 4.31 -8.75 -4.77
C ASN A 51 3.53 -8.31 -3.54
N LEU A 52 2.94 -7.12 -3.65
CA LEU A 52 1.92 -6.64 -2.73
C LEU A 52 0.56 -7.09 -3.24
N ILE A 53 -0.19 -7.80 -2.41
CA ILE A 53 -1.58 -8.15 -2.70
C ILE A 53 -2.45 -7.09 -2.04
N ALA A 54 -3.26 -6.41 -2.84
CA ALA A 54 -4.08 -5.31 -2.36
C ALA A 54 -5.40 -5.23 -3.13
N TYR A 55 -6.42 -4.72 -2.45
CA TYR A 55 -7.70 -4.46 -3.08
C TYR A 55 -7.59 -3.14 -3.87
N ASP A 56 -7.80 -3.23 -5.18
CA ASP A 56 -7.75 -2.09 -6.09
C ASP A 56 -9.15 -1.49 -6.23
N HIS A 57 -9.31 -0.28 -5.72
CA HIS A 57 -10.61 0.40 -5.73
C HIS A 57 -11.11 0.73 -7.14
N LYS A 58 -10.20 0.94 -8.08
CA LYS A 58 -10.58 1.20 -9.47
C LYS A 58 -11.11 -0.05 -10.16
N ARG A 59 -10.46 -1.18 -9.91
CA ARG A 59 -10.86 -2.47 -10.50
C ARG A 59 -11.89 -3.20 -9.66
N LYS A 60 -12.09 -2.77 -8.41
CA LYS A 60 -13.00 -3.41 -7.45
C LYS A 60 -12.69 -4.89 -7.25
N ALA A 61 -11.39 -5.21 -7.17
CA ALA A 61 -10.92 -6.57 -7.03
C ALA A 61 -9.53 -6.60 -6.40
N LEU A 62 -9.16 -7.75 -5.83
CA LEU A 62 -7.80 -7.97 -5.36
C LEU A 62 -6.85 -8.06 -6.55
N ARG A 63 -5.70 -7.41 -6.43
CA ARG A 63 -4.67 -7.42 -7.45
C ARG A 63 -3.30 -7.56 -6.85
N SER A 64 -2.37 -8.04 -7.66
CA SER A 64 -0.97 -8.18 -7.31
C SER A 64 -0.18 -7.03 -7.93
N PHE A 65 0.60 -6.32 -7.11
CA PHE A 65 1.47 -5.22 -7.56
C PHE A 65 2.90 -5.56 -7.20
N ARG A 66 3.79 -5.53 -8.19
CA ARG A 66 5.22 -5.72 -7.89
C ARG A 66 5.74 -4.52 -7.10
N MET A 67 6.31 -4.80 -5.94
CA MET A 67 6.79 -3.73 -5.05
C MET A 67 7.93 -2.92 -5.67
N ASP A 68 8.74 -3.53 -6.52
CA ASP A 68 9.82 -2.82 -7.22
C ASP A 68 9.31 -1.81 -8.26
N ARG A 69 8.03 -1.89 -8.63
CA ARG A 69 7.40 -0.95 -9.57
C ARG A 69 6.59 0.14 -8.88
N ILE A 70 6.47 0.09 -7.57
CA ILE A 70 5.82 1.16 -6.80
C ILE A 70 6.85 2.28 -6.63
N LYS A 71 6.61 3.41 -7.30
CA LYS A 71 7.56 4.53 -7.31
C LYS A 71 7.40 5.44 -6.12
N SER A 72 6.17 5.61 -5.65
CA SER A 72 5.91 6.42 -4.47
C SER A 72 4.60 6.01 -3.83
N MET A 73 4.44 6.39 -2.58
CA MET A 73 3.24 6.11 -1.81
C MET A 73 2.82 7.39 -1.11
N GLU A 74 1.56 7.77 -1.28
CA GLU A 74 1.02 8.97 -0.69
C GLU A 74 0.49 8.65 0.70
N LYS A 75 1.08 9.29 1.70
CA LYS A 75 0.71 9.09 3.09
C LYS A 75 -0.45 10.01 3.46
N THR A 76 -1.46 9.45 4.11
CA THR A 76 -2.59 10.23 4.61
C THR A 76 -2.34 10.66 6.06
N ALA A 77 -3.19 11.54 6.58
CA ALA A 77 -3.12 11.91 7.99
C ALA A 77 -3.25 10.71 8.94
N PHE A 78 -4.00 9.70 8.52
CA PHE A 78 -4.11 8.44 9.25
C PHE A 78 -2.73 7.77 9.42
N TRP A 79 -1.94 7.75 8.34
CA TRP A 79 -0.59 7.19 8.37
C TRP A 79 0.27 7.87 9.41
N ASP A 80 0.29 9.20 9.40
CA ASP A 80 1.13 9.97 10.31
C ASP A 80 0.74 9.69 11.77
N GLY A 81 -0.55 9.67 12.08
CA GLY A 81 -1.03 9.35 13.41
C GLY A 81 -0.74 7.91 13.82
N PHE A 82 -0.89 6.97 12.91
CA PHE A 82 -0.64 5.56 13.14
C PHE A 82 0.84 5.29 13.44
N ILE A 83 1.72 5.89 12.65
CA ILE A 83 3.16 5.73 12.81
C ILE A 83 3.64 6.37 14.11
N LYS A 84 3.13 7.56 14.45
CA LYS A 84 3.46 8.22 15.71
C LYS A 84 3.10 7.34 16.91
N ARG A 85 1.94 6.70 16.88
CA ARG A 85 1.53 5.79 17.95
C ARG A 85 2.42 4.56 18.01
N ALA A 86 2.78 3.98 16.87
CA ALA A 86 3.63 2.81 16.80
C ALA A 86 5.03 3.10 17.32
N ASN A 87 5.53 4.32 17.11
CA ASN A 87 6.87 4.74 17.52
C ASN A 87 6.92 5.38 18.91
N ALA A 88 5.78 5.66 19.52
CA ALA A 88 5.69 6.36 20.80
C ALA A 88 5.79 5.44 22.01
N ALA A 89 6.03 4.16 21.80
CA ALA A 89 6.14 3.19 22.89
C ALA A 89 7.47 3.29 23.63
#